data_062fb0b182450e8cc534429e59262407
#
_entry.id   062fb0b182450e8cc534429e59262407
#
_cell.length_a   1.000
_cell.length_b   1.000
_cell.length_c   1.000
_cell.angle_alpha   90.00
_cell.angle_beta   90.00
_cell.angle_gamma   90.00
#
_symmetry.space_group_name_H-M   'P 1'
#
loop_
_entity.id
_entity.type
_entity.pdbx_description
1 polymer ?
#
loop_
_entity_poly.entity_id
_entity_poly.type
_entity_poly.pdbx_seq_one_letter_code
_entity_poly.pdbx_strand_id
1 'polypeptide(L)'
;MKTDDFFVTASWGLLELLADEMAAFGIEVTGRASAGLWVRTDMAGARGICLWSRLASRVTLHLHRAPADSADTVRRAARAIPWEAWLRPEMTFRVRFQGTHGDILSPRFGAQCVKDGLMERVRSQGGAEPIMTPDQPDLPIQARLRHGQLELGLDMAGVSLHQRGYRSEAGEAPLRETLAAGLLYRAGWPEVAKAGGDLVDPFCGSGTILVEAAMMATDTAPGLFRGFAFEGWPGAVTEGWPAQRAEADERRKQGLADSRSRFRGTDMDGRVVA
;
A
#
# COMPACT_ATOMS: atom_id res chain seq x y z
N MET A 1 -0.95 8.90 -22.01
CA MET A 1 -1.07 7.67 -21.18
C MET A 1 -2.39 7.75 -20.45
N LYS A 2 -3.10 6.62 -20.28
CA LYS A 2 -4.35 6.57 -19.52
C LYS A 2 -4.03 6.75 -18.05
N THR A 3 -4.65 7.71 -17.39
CA THR A 3 -4.55 7.91 -15.93
C THR A 3 -5.78 7.35 -15.25
N ASP A 4 -5.61 6.80 -14.07
CA ASP A 4 -6.65 6.28 -13.21
C ASP A 4 -6.59 6.98 -11.84
N ASP A 5 -7.66 6.89 -11.07
CA ASP A 5 -7.72 7.42 -9.72
C ASP A 5 -7.30 6.32 -8.72
N PHE A 6 -6.44 6.70 -7.77
CA PHE A 6 -5.99 5.81 -6.70
C PHE A 6 -6.26 6.43 -5.34
N PHE A 7 -6.49 5.58 -4.35
CA PHE A 7 -6.56 6.00 -2.96
C PHE A 7 -5.34 5.49 -2.19
N VAL A 8 -4.49 6.42 -1.74
CA VAL A 8 -3.25 6.13 -1.00
C VAL A 8 -3.50 6.39 0.47
N THR A 9 -3.46 5.34 1.31
CA THR A 9 -3.69 5.46 2.74
C THR A 9 -2.39 5.69 3.49
N ALA A 10 -2.45 6.45 4.59
CA ALA A 10 -1.34 6.62 5.53
C ALA A 10 -1.82 6.53 6.98
N SER A 11 -0.87 6.38 7.90
CA SER A 11 -1.14 6.49 9.33
C SER A 11 -1.56 7.92 9.70
N TRP A 12 -2.38 8.03 10.76
CA TRP A 12 -2.78 9.33 11.28
C TRP A 12 -1.56 10.22 11.59
N GLY A 13 -1.65 11.50 11.25
CA GLY A 13 -0.56 12.48 11.42
C GLY A 13 0.49 12.51 10.30
N LEU A 14 0.41 11.60 9.30
CA LEU A 14 1.35 11.55 8.17
C LEU A 14 0.80 12.09 6.84
N LEU A 15 -0.45 12.55 6.80
CA LEU A 15 -1.09 12.95 5.54
C LEU A 15 -0.42 14.12 4.83
N GLU A 16 0.09 15.11 5.57
CA GLU A 16 0.81 16.23 4.97
C GLU A 16 2.13 15.76 4.36
N LEU A 17 2.91 14.98 5.12
CA LEU A 17 4.15 14.40 4.61
C LEU A 17 3.90 13.48 3.40
N LEU A 18 2.79 12.72 3.42
CA LEU A 18 2.40 11.91 2.25
C LEU A 18 2.06 12.79 1.04
N ALA A 19 1.42 13.94 1.24
CA ALA A 19 1.13 14.87 0.15
C ALA A 19 2.42 15.46 -0.45
N ASP A 20 3.38 15.81 0.41
CA ASP A 20 4.71 16.28 -0.02
C ASP A 20 5.45 15.17 -0.80
N GLU A 21 5.35 13.92 -0.34
CA GLU A 21 5.94 12.75 -1.03
C GLU A 21 5.30 12.53 -2.40
N MET A 22 3.96 12.65 -2.54
CA MET A 22 3.27 12.58 -3.84
C MET A 22 3.72 13.71 -4.78
N ALA A 23 3.86 14.92 -4.26
CA ALA A 23 4.36 16.05 -5.04
C ALA A 23 5.80 15.82 -5.51
N ALA A 24 6.68 15.26 -4.66
CA ALA A 24 8.05 14.89 -5.03
C ALA A 24 8.10 13.81 -6.12
N PHE A 25 7.10 12.92 -6.19
CA PHE A 25 6.95 11.95 -7.27
C PHE A 25 6.30 12.53 -8.54
N GLY A 26 5.91 13.81 -8.55
CA GLY A 26 5.18 14.42 -9.65
C GLY A 26 3.75 13.92 -9.81
N ILE A 27 3.14 13.40 -8.75
CA ILE A 27 1.81 12.81 -8.75
C ILE A 27 0.78 13.83 -8.26
N GLU A 28 -0.28 14.02 -9.03
CA GLU A 28 -1.38 14.94 -8.71
C GLU A 28 -2.23 14.41 -7.53
N VAL A 29 -2.34 15.21 -6.47
CA VAL A 29 -3.30 14.97 -5.37
C VAL A 29 -4.63 15.62 -5.74
N THR A 30 -5.64 14.80 -6.01
CA THR A 30 -6.99 15.25 -6.45
C THR A 30 -7.97 15.43 -5.30
N GLY A 31 -7.64 14.89 -4.11
CA GLY A 31 -8.51 15.02 -2.94
C GLY A 31 -7.88 14.48 -1.66
N ARG A 32 -8.43 14.91 -0.52
CA ARG A 32 -7.97 14.51 0.81
C ARG A 32 -9.12 13.87 1.59
N ALA A 33 -8.82 12.80 2.31
CA ALA A 33 -9.73 12.14 3.24
C ALA A 33 -9.02 11.89 4.58
N SER A 34 -9.76 11.58 5.63
CA SER A 34 -9.18 11.37 6.98
C SER A 34 -8.15 10.24 7.06
N ALA A 35 -8.18 9.29 6.12
CA ALA A 35 -7.30 8.11 6.13
C ALA A 35 -6.33 8.06 4.95
N GLY A 36 -6.30 9.05 4.07
CA GLY A 36 -5.46 9.01 2.88
C GLY A 36 -5.76 10.12 1.88
N LEU A 37 -5.07 10.02 0.75
CA LEU A 37 -5.16 10.96 -0.37
C LEU A 37 -5.76 10.27 -1.59
N TRP A 38 -6.58 10.98 -2.33
CA TRP A 38 -6.91 10.64 -3.70
C TRP A 38 -5.82 11.20 -4.59
N VAL A 39 -5.30 10.38 -5.47
CA VAL A 39 -4.25 10.77 -6.42
C VAL A 39 -4.63 10.31 -7.81
N ARG A 40 -4.19 11.06 -8.82
CA ARG A 40 -4.34 10.69 -10.23
C ARG A 40 -2.99 10.45 -10.85
N THR A 41 -2.80 9.26 -11.38
CA THR A 41 -1.56 8.87 -12.05
C THR A 41 -1.83 7.72 -13.01
N ASP A 42 -0.85 7.33 -13.80
CA ASP A 42 -0.89 6.10 -14.56
C ASP A 42 -0.44 4.89 -13.73
N MET A 43 -0.51 3.72 -14.31
CA MET A 43 -0.14 2.48 -13.63
C MET A 43 1.36 2.45 -13.26
N ALA A 44 2.23 3.08 -14.03
CA ALA A 44 3.66 3.18 -13.73
C ALA A 44 3.90 4.03 -12.47
N GLY A 45 3.23 5.18 -12.36
CA GLY A 45 3.27 6.01 -11.16
C GLY A 45 2.70 5.32 -9.93
N ALA A 46 1.58 4.59 -10.06
CA ALA A 46 1.00 3.84 -8.96
C ALA A 46 1.94 2.72 -8.45
N ARG A 47 2.62 1.99 -9.34
CA ARG A 47 3.69 1.04 -8.98
C ARG A 47 4.87 1.77 -8.32
N GLY A 48 5.22 2.96 -8.82
CA GLY A 48 6.22 3.83 -8.23
C GLY A 48 5.87 4.19 -6.78
N ILE A 49 4.61 4.52 -6.47
CA ILE A 49 4.17 4.75 -5.08
C ILE A 49 4.38 3.48 -4.24
N CYS A 50 3.97 2.30 -4.74
CA CYS A 50 4.17 1.04 -4.02
C CYS A 50 5.65 0.76 -3.71
N LEU A 51 6.54 1.08 -4.65
CA LEU A 51 7.98 0.82 -4.54
C LEU A 51 8.70 1.86 -3.65
N TRP A 52 8.42 3.15 -3.85
CA TRP A 52 9.22 4.24 -3.29
C TRP A 52 8.59 4.97 -2.10
N SER A 53 7.28 4.88 -1.90
CA SER A 53 6.65 5.60 -0.78
C SER A 53 7.08 5.01 0.56
N ARG A 54 7.59 5.87 1.43
CA ARG A 54 7.98 5.54 2.80
C ARG A 54 6.80 5.70 3.77
N LEU A 55 5.78 6.45 3.38
CA LEU A 55 4.68 6.87 4.24
C LEU A 55 3.36 6.17 3.93
N ALA A 56 3.17 5.73 2.69
CA ALA A 56 1.97 5.01 2.29
C ALA A 56 1.83 3.67 3.01
N SER A 57 0.62 3.36 3.44
CA SER A 57 0.27 2.05 4.01
C SER A 57 -0.34 1.11 2.97
N ARG A 58 -1.13 1.67 2.04
CA ARG A 58 -1.75 0.95 0.91
C ARG A 58 -1.95 1.87 -0.27
N VAL A 59 -1.95 1.30 -1.46
CA VAL A 59 -2.32 1.94 -2.73
C VAL A 59 -3.47 1.16 -3.33
N THR A 60 -4.64 1.78 -3.46
CA THR A 60 -5.84 1.13 -3.98
C THR A 60 -6.24 1.74 -5.31
N LEU A 61 -6.23 0.95 -6.37
CA LEU A 61 -6.79 1.32 -7.67
C LEU A 61 -8.31 1.44 -7.53
N HIS A 62 -8.87 2.60 -7.84
CA HIS A 62 -10.31 2.81 -7.80
C HIS A 62 -10.99 2.20 -9.02
N LEU A 63 -11.99 1.33 -8.79
CA LEU A 63 -12.74 0.69 -9.88
C LEU A 63 -14.14 1.25 -10.04
N HIS A 64 -14.85 1.49 -8.94
CA HIS A 64 -16.26 1.88 -8.99
C HIS A 64 -16.70 2.62 -7.72
N ARG A 65 -17.61 3.58 -7.91
CA ARG A 65 -18.28 4.30 -6.83
C ARG A 65 -19.77 4.33 -7.09
N ALA A 66 -20.55 4.01 -6.07
CA ALA A 66 -22.01 4.02 -6.16
C ALA A 66 -22.66 4.36 -4.81
N PRO A 67 -23.87 4.94 -4.79
CA PRO A 67 -24.70 4.98 -3.60
C PRO A 67 -25.00 3.57 -3.09
N ALA A 68 -24.94 3.35 -1.79
CA ALA A 68 -25.24 2.06 -1.18
C ALA A 68 -25.77 2.23 0.25
N ASP A 69 -26.99 1.77 0.48
CA ASP A 69 -27.71 1.80 1.75
C ASP A 69 -28.24 0.43 2.17
N SER A 70 -28.23 -0.54 1.26
CA SER A 70 -28.81 -1.87 1.44
C SER A 70 -27.91 -2.95 0.84
N ALA A 71 -28.15 -4.21 1.21
CA ALA A 71 -27.45 -5.37 0.65
C ALA A 71 -27.58 -5.42 -0.88
N ASP A 72 -28.75 -5.10 -1.41
CA ASP A 72 -28.99 -5.13 -2.84
C ASP A 72 -28.21 -4.05 -3.60
N THR A 73 -28.10 -2.83 -3.06
CA THR A 73 -27.32 -1.75 -3.67
C THR A 73 -25.83 -2.06 -3.67
N VAL A 74 -25.28 -2.65 -2.58
CA VAL A 74 -23.89 -3.10 -2.51
C VAL A 74 -23.64 -4.22 -3.54
N ARG A 75 -24.53 -5.22 -3.62
CA ARG A 75 -24.40 -6.33 -4.56
C ARG A 75 -24.45 -5.83 -6.01
N ARG A 76 -25.38 -4.93 -6.36
CA ARG A 76 -25.46 -4.34 -7.70
C ARG A 76 -24.20 -3.54 -8.06
N ALA A 77 -23.67 -2.76 -7.13
CA ALA A 77 -22.43 -2.01 -7.35
C ALA A 77 -21.23 -2.96 -7.63
N ALA A 78 -21.11 -4.04 -6.87
CA ALA A 78 -20.07 -5.04 -7.11
C ALA A 78 -20.26 -5.77 -8.45
N ARG A 79 -21.50 -6.12 -8.82
CA ARG A 79 -21.81 -6.76 -10.09
C ARG A 79 -21.53 -5.88 -11.31
N ALA A 80 -21.56 -4.55 -11.17
CA ALA A 80 -21.30 -3.61 -12.26
C ALA A 80 -19.83 -3.61 -12.73
N ILE A 81 -18.91 -4.08 -11.90
CA ILE A 81 -17.49 -4.14 -12.23
C ILE A 81 -17.20 -5.30 -13.19
N PRO A 82 -16.41 -5.08 -14.27
CA PRO A 82 -16.02 -6.13 -15.20
C PRO A 82 -14.89 -6.99 -14.59
N TRP A 83 -15.24 -7.88 -13.65
CA TRP A 83 -14.27 -8.70 -12.91
C TRP A 83 -13.47 -9.63 -13.80
N GLU A 84 -13.98 -10.00 -14.96
CA GLU A 84 -13.31 -10.78 -16.00
C GLU A 84 -12.03 -10.11 -16.55
N ALA A 85 -11.88 -8.81 -16.36
CA ALA A 85 -10.64 -8.09 -16.68
C ALA A 85 -9.54 -8.29 -15.63
N TRP A 86 -9.89 -8.74 -14.42
CA TRP A 86 -9.00 -8.81 -13.27
C TRP A 86 -8.82 -10.23 -12.73
N LEU A 87 -9.81 -11.08 -12.88
CA LEU A 87 -9.84 -12.43 -12.35
C LEU A 87 -9.71 -13.47 -13.45
N ARG A 88 -8.80 -14.43 -13.26
CA ARG A 88 -8.75 -15.71 -13.97
C ARG A 88 -9.36 -16.80 -13.09
N PRO A 89 -9.83 -17.91 -13.66
CA PRO A 89 -10.52 -18.97 -12.91
C PRO A 89 -9.74 -19.55 -11.73
N GLU A 90 -8.42 -19.61 -11.85
CA GLU A 90 -7.52 -20.16 -10.83
C GLU A 90 -7.13 -19.16 -9.74
N MET A 91 -7.44 -17.87 -9.93
CA MET A 91 -7.04 -16.81 -8.96
C MET A 91 -7.93 -16.84 -7.73
N THR A 92 -7.31 -16.53 -6.61
CA THR A 92 -7.96 -16.34 -5.34
C THR A 92 -8.28 -14.86 -5.10
N PHE A 93 -9.34 -14.58 -4.32
CA PHE A 93 -9.67 -13.21 -3.94
C PHE A 93 -10.07 -13.09 -2.48
N ARG A 94 -10.02 -11.87 -1.96
CA ARG A 94 -10.55 -11.50 -0.65
C ARG A 94 -11.20 -10.14 -0.71
N VAL A 95 -12.33 -9.98 -0.04
CA VAL A 95 -12.97 -8.68 0.16
C VAL A 95 -12.67 -8.18 1.57
N ARG A 96 -12.04 -7.01 1.67
CA ARG A 96 -11.93 -6.25 2.91
C ARG A 96 -12.93 -5.11 2.86
N PHE A 97 -13.96 -5.21 3.66
CA PHE A 97 -15.00 -4.20 3.75
C PHE A 97 -14.80 -3.33 4.99
N GLN A 98 -15.02 -2.01 4.86
CA GLN A 98 -14.93 -1.04 5.95
C GLN A 98 -16.15 -0.12 5.95
N GLY A 99 -16.65 0.14 7.14
CA GLY A 99 -17.80 1.02 7.36
C GLY A 99 -19.12 0.28 7.47
N THR A 100 -20.14 1.04 7.89
CA THR A 100 -21.53 0.62 8.06
C THR A 100 -22.44 1.74 7.61
N HIS A 101 -23.57 1.44 7.00
CA HIS A 101 -24.61 2.42 6.62
C HIS A 101 -25.89 1.69 6.19
N GLY A 102 -27.06 2.25 6.53
CA GLY A 102 -28.34 1.64 6.20
C GLY A 102 -28.43 0.21 6.74
N ASP A 103 -28.79 -0.74 5.90
CA ASP A 103 -28.91 -2.14 6.26
C ASP A 103 -27.57 -2.87 6.37
N ILE A 104 -26.47 -2.23 6.01
CA ILE A 104 -25.11 -2.81 6.16
C ILE A 104 -24.61 -2.58 7.58
N LEU A 105 -25.00 -3.47 8.48
CA LEU A 105 -24.76 -3.36 9.92
C LEU A 105 -23.38 -3.85 10.35
N SER A 106 -22.66 -4.59 9.48
CA SER A 106 -21.31 -5.08 9.81
C SER A 106 -20.41 -5.16 8.57
N PRO A 107 -19.09 -4.98 8.73
CA PRO A 107 -18.13 -5.17 7.64
C PRO A 107 -18.16 -6.58 7.05
N ARG A 108 -18.40 -7.61 7.86
CA ARG A 108 -18.51 -9.00 7.41
C ARG A 108 -19.70 -9.18 6.46
N PHE A 109 -20.84 -8.61 6.79
CA PHE A 109 -22.03 -8.67 5.94
C PHE A 109 -21.83 -7.88 4.65
N GLY A 110 -21.25 -6.66 4.72
CA GLY A 110 -20.89 -5.89 3.54
C GLY A 110 -19.93 -6.62 2.60
N ALA A 111 -18.91 -7.29 3.16
CA ALA A 111 -17.99 -8.13 2.37
C ALA A 111 -18.69 -9.30 1.68
N GLN A 112 -19.68 -9.92 2.34
CA GLN A 112 -20.49 -10.98 1.73
C GLN A 112 -21.33 -10.43 0.55
N CYS A 113 -21.95 -9.26 0.70
CA CYS A 113 -22.72 -8.63 -0.40
C CYS A 113 -21.83 -8.32 -1.61
N VAL A 114 -20.62 -7.82 -1.40
CA VAL A 114 -19.63 -7.58 -2.49
C VAL A 114 -19.25 -8.90 -3.17
N LYS A 115 -18.95 -9.93 -2.38
CA LYS A 115 -18.66 -11.27 -2.91
C LYS A 115 -19.81 -11.79 -3.79
N ASP A 116 -21.05 -11.70 -3.29
CA ASP A 116 -22.21 -12.22 -4.01
C ASP A 116 -22.39 -11.51 -5.35
N GLY A 117 -22.25 -10.17 -5.39
CA GLY A 117 -22.28 -9.40 -6.62
C GLY A 117 -21.15 -9.75 -7.61
N LEU A 118 -19.94 -9.98 -7.11
CA LEU A 118 -18.81 -10.46 -7.91
C LEU A 118 -19.11 -11.83 -8.53
N MET A 119 -19.59 -12.79 -7.71
CA MET A 119 -19.91 -14.14 -8.16
C MET A 119 -21.06 -14.15 -9.18
N GLU A 120 -22.08 -13.31 -8.97
CA GLU A 120 -23.17 -13.13 -9.96
C GLU A 120 -22.63 -12.63 -11.31
N ARG A 121 -21.70 -11.67 -11.29
CA ARG A 121 -21.07 -11.16 -12.53
C ARG A 121 -20.31 -12.26 -13.25
N VAL A 122 -19.42 -12.98 -12.54
CA VAL A 122 -18.61 -14.05 -13.13
C VAL A 122 -19.49 -15.14 -13.75
N ARG A 123 -20.53 -15.60 -13.03
CA ARG A 123 -21.50 -16.58 -13.56
C ARG A 123 -22.23 -16.08 -14.80
N SER A 124 -22.66 -14.80 -14.81
CA SER A 124 -23.36 -14.23 -15.96
C SER A 124 -22.51 -14.14 -17.22
N GLN A 125 -21.20 -14.17 -17.09
CA GLN A 125 -20.24 -14.20 -18.20
C GLN A 125 -19.79 -15.64 -18.56
N GLY A 126 -20.35 -16.66 -17.91
CA GLY A 126 -19.95 -18.06 -18.14
C GLY A 126 -18.58 -18.42 -17.61
N GLY A 127 -17.99 -17.58 -16.73
CA GLY A 127 -16.69 -17.81 -16.12
C GLY A 127 -16.73 -18.82 -14.98
N ALA A 128 -15.61 -19.52 -14.74
CA ALA A 128 -15.43 -20.33 -13.54
C ALA A 128 -15.34 -19.45 -12.29
N GLU A 129 -15.93 -19.91 -11.19
CA GLU A 129 -15.96 -19.15 -9.94
C GLU A 129 -14.57 -19.09 -9.28
N PRO A 130 -14.04 -17.89 -8.98
CA PRO A 130 -12.78 -17.74 -8.26
C PRO A 130 -12.93 -18.17 -6.81
N ILE A 131 -11.81 -18.56 -6.20
CA ILE A 131 -11.80 -19.07 -4.82
C ILE A 131 -11.56 -17.90 -3.85
N MET A 132 -12.40 -17.78 -2.82
CA MET A 132 -12.14 -16.84 -1.73
C MET A 132 -11.17 -17.44 -0.72
N THR A 133 -10.09 -16.70 -0.41
CA THR A 133 -9.10 -17.10 0.61
C THR A 133 -8.93 -16.02 1.68
N PRO A 134 -8.71 -16.39 2.95
CA PRO A 134 -8.42 -15.42 4.00
C PRO A 134 -7.01 -14.85 3.93
N ASP A 135 -6.05 -15.60 3.36
CA ASP A 135 -4.63 -15.29 3.41
C ASP A 135 -4.05 -15.10 2.01
N GLN A 136 -3.27 -14.04 1.83
CA GLN A 136 -2.50 -13.71 0.64
C GLN A 136 -3.27 -13.94 -0.69
N PRO A 137 -4.44 -13.29 -0.88
CA PRO A 137 -5.22 -13.43 -2.10
C PRO A 137 -4.46 -12.84 -3.30
N ASP A 138 -4.64 -13.45 -4.48
CA ASP A 138 -4.12 -12.89 -5.73
C ASP A 138 -4.79 -11.55 -6.05
N LEU A 139 -6.09 -11.42 -5.75
CA LEU A 139 -6.86 -10.18 -5.94
C LEU A 139 -7.45 -9.66 -4.63
N PRO A 140 -6.75 -8.79 -3.89
CA PRO A 140 -7.28 -8.18 -2.67
C PRO A 140 -8.19 -7.00 -3.02
N ILE A 141 -9.50 -7.16 -2.79
CA ILE A 141 -10.53 -6.16 -3.05
C ILE A 141 -10.74 -5.31 -1.79
N GLN A 142 -10.68 -4.00 -1.94
CA GLN A 142 -11.04 -3.03 -0.91
C GLN A 142 -12.44 -2.49 -1.20
N ALA A 143 -13.30 -2.54 -0.19
CA ALA A 143 -14.64 -1.95 -0.22
C ALA A 143 -14.79 -1.00 0.96
N ARG A 144 -15.17 0.25 0.70
CA ARG A 144 -15.31 1.28 1.72
C ARG A 144 -16.67 1.95 1.62
N LEU A 145 -17.48 1.82 2.66
CA LEU A 145 -18.80 2.45 2.75
C LEU A 145 -18.74 3.63 3.72
N ARG A 146 -18.97 4.85 3.21
CA ARG A 146 -19.03 6.09 4.01
C ARG A 146 -20.15 6.97 3.53
N HIS A 147 -20.96 7.46 4.46
CA HIS A 147 -22.06 8.39 4.17
C HIS A 147 -22.93 7.92 2.99
N GLY A 148 -23.27 6.62 2.94
CA GLY A 148 -24.09 6.06 1.87
C GLY A 148 -23.38 5.96 0.51
N GLN A 149 -22.07 6.15 0.44
CA GLN A 149 -21.27 5.95 -0.77
C GLN A 149 -20.35 4.74 -0.58
N LEU A 150 -20.46 3.77 -1.47
CA LEU A 150 -19.59 2.63 -1.59
C LEU A 150 -18.50 2.91 -2.62
N GLU A 151 -17.26 2.72 -2.22
CA GLU A 151 -16.07 2.75 -3.07
C GLU A 151 -15.50 1.34 -3.16
N LEU A 152 -15.30 0.85 -4.38
CA LEU A 152 -14.72 -0.47 -4.66
C LEU A 152 -13.40 -0.29 -5.41
N GLY A 153 -12.37 -1.02 -5.02
CA GLY A 153 -11.07 -0.93 -5.65
C GLY A 153 -10.19 -2.15 -5.37
N LEU A 154 -9.03 -2.19 -5.99
CA LEU A 154 -8.04 -3.25 -5.85
C LEU A 154 -6.81 -2.74 -5.09
N ASP A 155 -6.41 -3.47 -4.05
CA ASP A 155 -5.22 -3.15 -3.26
C ASP A 155 -3.97 -3.63 -3.99
N MET A 156 -3.22 -2.72 -4.58
CA MET A 156 -1.98 -3.03 -5.30
C MET A 156 -0.90 -3.61 -4.40
N ALA A 157 -0.89 -3.22 -3.12
CA ALA A 157 0.13 -3.65 -2.17
C ALA A 157 -0.04 -5.11 -1.72
N GLY A 158 -1.29 -5.59 -1.58
CA GLY A 158 -1.63 -6.88 -0.97
C GLY A 158 -1.39 -6.87 0.54
N VAL A 159 -0.16 -7.10 0.96
CA VAL A 159 0.27 -6.88 2.35
C VAL A 159 0.58 -5.40 2.56
N SER A 160 0.34 -4.86 3.76
CA SER A 160 0.57 -3.44 4.05
C SER A 160 2.01 -3.01 3.77
N LEU A 161 2.19 -1.81 3.17
CA LEU A 161 3.50 -1.31 2.74
C LEU A 161 4.49 -1.07 3.88
N HIS A 162 4.03 -0.92 5.14
CA HIS A 162 4.95 -0.84 6.27
C HIS A 162 5.78 -2.11 6.44
N GLN A 163 5.27 -3.28 6.02
CA GLN A 163 6.04 -4.53 6.01
C GLN A 163 7.01 -4.53 4.83
N ARG A 164 8.21 -3.97 5.05
CA ARG A 164 9.24 -3.77 4.00
C ARG A 164 9.91 -5.06 3.54
N GLY A 165 9.85 -6.12 4.34
CA GLY A 165 10.51 -7.40 4.06
C GLY A 165 11.86 -7.58 4.75
N TYR A 166 12.40 -6.56 5.42
CA TYR A 166 13.69 -6.68 6.12
C TYR A 166 13.58 -7.23 7.55
N ARG A 167 12.39 -7.22 8.14
CA ARG A 167 12.20 -7.68 9.53
C ARG A 167 12.10 -9.21 9.58
N SER A 168 13.04 -9.85 10.25
CA SER A 168 13.03 -11.29 10.50
C SER A 168 12.18 -11.66 11.72
N GLU A 169 12.26 -10.85 12.79
CA GLU A 169 11.52 -11.05 14.03
C GLU A 169 10.84 -9.74 14.46
N ALA A 170 9.64 -9.82 14.98
CA ALA A 170 8.94 -8.70 15.58
C ALA A 170 9.15 -8.76 17.10
N GLY A 171 9.68 -7.69 17.70
CA GLY A 171 9.66 -7.53 19.15
C GLY A 171 8.21 -7.40 19.66
N GLU A 172 8.01 -7.32 20.98
CA GLU A 172 6.69 -7.27 21.61
C GLU A 172 5.84 -6.07 21.16
N ALA A 173 6.46 -4.91 20.86
CA ALA A 173 5.78 -3.68 20.41
C ALA A 173 6.59 -2.93 19.35
N PRO A 174 6.71 -3.46 18.11
CA PRO A 174 7.56 -2.84 17.10
C PRO A 174 6.95 -1.54 16.58
N LEU A 175 7.80 -0.50 16.44
CA LEU A 175 7.43 0.71 15.72
C LEU A 175 7.15 0.36 14.26
N ARG A 176 6.04 0.85 13.69
CA ARG A 176 5.77 0.66 12.27
C ARG A 176 6.76 1.46 11.44
N GLU A 177 7.24 0.86 10.38
CA GLU A 177 8.26 1.42 9.48
C GLU A 177 7.80 2.76 8.87
N THR A 178 6.52 2.89 8.51
CA THR A 178 5.94 4.15 8.01
C THR A 178 5.94 5.26 9.06
N LEU A 179 5.78 4.93 10.34
CA LEU A 179 5.87 5.90 11.44
C LEU A 179 7.33 6.30 11.69
N ALA A 180 8.26 5.34 11.67
CA ALA A 180 9.69 5.62 11.76
C ALA A 180 10.16 6.57 10.65
N ALA A 181 9.75 6.29 9.40
CA ALA A 181 10.02 7.15 8.26
C ALA A 181 9.43 8.56 8.45
N GLY A 182 8.18 8.66 8.95
CA GLY A 182 7.54 9.94 9.24
C GLY A 182 8.27 10.75 10.31
N LEU A 183 8.79 10.10 11.36
CA LEU A 183 9.63 10.74 12.38
C LEU A 183 10.93 11.27 11.78
N LEU A 184 11.58 10.48 10.94
CA LEU A 184 12.82 10.87 10.25
C LEU A 184 12.61 12.07 9.31
N TYR A 185 11.51 12.12 8.56
CA TYR A 185 11.17 13.29 7.75
C TYR A 185 10.96 14.54 8.62
N ARG A 186 10.21 14.42 9.72
CA ARG A 186 10.01 15.54 10.64
C ARG A 186 11.27 16.00 11.36
N ALA A 187 12.23 15.09 11.58
CA ALA A 187 13.54 15.41 12.14
C ALA A 187 14.52 16.01 11.09
N GLY A 188 14.12 16.13 9.82
CA GLY A 188 14.99 16.64 8.76
C GLY A 188 16.11 15.67 8.37
N TRP A 189 15.95 14.38 8.67
CA TRP A 189 16.98 13.37 8.40
C TRP A 189 17.45 13.31 6.93
N PRO A 190 16.59 13.42 5.90
CA PRO A 190 17.06 13.40 4.51
C PRO A 190 18.16 14.43 4.21
N GLU A 191 18.06 15.65 4.75
CA GLU A 191 19.06 16.69 4.55
C GLU A 191 20.35 16.40 5.36
N VAL A 192 20.20 15.87 6.56
CA VAL A 192 21.35 15.45 7.41
C VAL A 192 22.11 14.32 6.73
N ALA A 193 21.42 13.31 6.23
CA ALA A 193 22.02 12.18 5.51
C ALA A 193 22.74 12.62 4.23
N LYS A 194 22.12 13.52 3.45
CA LYS A 194 22.74 14.09 2.24
C LYS A 194 24.03 14.86 2.55
N ALA A 195 24.13 15.49 3.71
CA ALA A 195 25.35 16.13 4.20
C ALA A 195 26.37 15.14 4.78
N GLY A 196 26.08 13.83 4.84
CA GLY A 196 26.94 12.80 5.42
C GLY A 196 26.92 12.77 6.94
N GLY A 197 25.85 13.27 7.57
CA GLY A 197 25.68 13.26 9.02
C GLY A 197 25.37 11.87 9.56
N ASP A 198 25.68 11.64 10.84
CA ASP A 198 25.46 10.39 11.56
C ASP A 198 24.11 10.39 12.30
N LEU A 199 23.55 9.21 12.58
CA LEU A 199 22.34 9.03 13.39
C LEU A 199 22.61 8.10 14.56
N VAL A 200 22.22 8.54 15.76
CA VAL A 200 22.30 7.76 16.99
C VAL A 200 20.91 7.61 17.59
N ASP A 201 20.51 6.38 17.88
CA ASP A 201 19.27 6.03 18.57
C ASP A 201 19.59 5.30 19.88
N PRO A 202 19.51 5.99 21.04
CA PRO A 202 19.86 5.40 22.33
C PRO A 202 18.79 4.46 22.91
N PHE A 203 17.63 4.33 22.24
CA PHE A 203 16.52 3.46 22.62
C PHE A 203 15.99 2.70 21.40
N CYS A 204 16.92 2.07 20.66
CA CYS A 204 16.64 1.64 19.29
C CYS A 204 15.67 0.44 19.18
N GLY A 205 15.45 -0.32 20.26
CA GLY A 205 14.71 -1.57 20.17
C GLY A 205 15.30 -2.46 19.07
N SER A 206 14.47 -2.95 18.16
CA SER A 206 14.90 -3.72 16.98
C SER A 206 15.47 -2.87 15.83
N GLY A 207 15.83 -1.62 16.07
CA GLY A 207 16.52 -0.75 15.12
C GLY A 207 15.66 -0.17 13.99
N THR A 208 14.34 -0.15 14.10
CA THR A 208 13.45 0.30 13.00
C THR A 208 13.80 1.70 12.49
N ILE A 209 14.06 2.66 13.39
CA ILE A 209 14.44 4.04 13.00
C ILE A 209 15.77 4.03 12.25
N LEU A 210 16.75 3.26 12.74
CA LEU A 210 18.08 3.15 12.14
C LEU A 210 18.01 2.54 10.73
N VAL A 211 17.22 1.46 10.54
CA VAL A 211 17.07 0.81 9.24
C VAL A 211 16.38 1.75 8.25
N GLU A 212 15.27 2.39 8.62
CA GLU A 212 14.59 3.36 7.74
C GLU A 212 15.52 4.55 7.42
N ALA A 213 16.30 5.03 8.38
CA ALA A 213 17.30 6.10 8.17
C ALA A 213 18.40 5.66 7.19
N ALA A 214 18.91 4.44 7.34
CA ALA A 214 19.91 3.88 6.44
C ALA A 214 19.36 3.73 5.01
N MET A 215 18.12 3.24 4.87
CA MET A 215 17.45 3.15 3.57
C MET A 215 17.23 4.52 2.91
N MET A 216 17.00 5.59 3.70
CA MET A 216 16.94 6.96 3.17
C MET A 216 18.32 7.44 2.69
N ALA A 217 19.35 7.24 3.51
CA ALA A 217 20.72 7.69 3.21
C ALA A 217 21.34 6.97 2.01
N THR A 218 20.89 5.75 1.73
CA THR A 218 21.40 4.91 0.62
C THR A 218 20.47 4.87 -0.59
N ASP A 219 19.50 5.77 -0.66
CA ASP A 219 18.48 5.81 -1.73
C ASP A 219 17.85 4.43 -2.01
N THR A 220 17.66 3.64 -0.96
CA THR A 220 17.05 2.31 -1.04
C THR A 220 15.53 2.42 -1.03
N ALA A 221 14.87 1.93 -2.08
CA ALA A 221 13.41 1.90 -2.14
C ALA A 221 12.82 0.99 -1.06
N PRO A 222 11.87 1.46 -0.24
CA PRO A 222 11.28 0.66 0.85
C PRO A 222 10.52 -0.59 0.37
N GLY A 223 10.05 -0.59 -0.88
CA GLY A 223 9.36 -1.72 -1.49
C GLY A 223 10.27 -2.73 -2.19
N LEU A 224 11.59 -2.53 -2.22
CA LEU A 224 12.51 -3.32 -3.04
C LEU A 224 12.58 -4.80 -2.63
N PHE A 225 12.45 -5.10 -1.33
CA PHE A 225 12.65 -6.44 -0.76
C PHE A 225 11.34 -7.21 -0.52
N ARG A 226 10.26 -6.78 -1.15
CA ARG A 226 8.95 -7.43 -1.02
C ARG A 226 8.27 -7.62 -2.38
N GLY A 227 7.26 -8.50 -2.42
CA GLY A 227 6.33 -8.61 -3.53
C GLY A 227 5.08 -7.74 -3.34
N PHE A 228 4.32 -7.57 -4.40
CA PHE A 228 3.07 -6.82 -4.43
C PHE A 228 1.96 -7.64 -5.11
N ALA A 229 0.72 -7.44 -4.70
CA ALA A 229 -0.41 -8.17 -5.28
C ALA A 229 -0.56 -7.93 -6.78
N PHE A 230 -0.29 -6.70 -7.26
CA PHE A 230 -0.41 -6.37 -8.68
C PHE A 230 0.54 -7.19 -9.60
N GLU A 231 1.60 -7.79 -9.06
CA GLU A 231 2.55 -8.59 -9.86
C GLU A 231 1.89 -9.84 -10.46
N GLY A 232 0.82 -10.35 -9.82
CA GLY A 232 0.02 -11.47 -10.32
C GLY A 232 -1.17 -11.08 -11.20
N TRP A 233 -1.44 -9.79 -11.40
CA TRP A 233 -2.63 -9.34 -12.11
C TRP A 233 -2.49 -9.44 -13.63
N PRO A 234 -3.60 -9.63 -14.37
CA PRO A 234 -3.57 -9.71 -15.82
C PRO A 234 -3.18 -8.39 -16.48
N GLY A 235 -2.59 -8.50 -17.69
CA GLY A 235 -2.48 -7.40 -18.65
C GLY A 235 -1.39 -6.38 -18.35
N ALA A 236 -1.63 -5.14 -18.78
CA ALA A 236 -0.66 -4.04 -18.77
C ALA A 236 -0.27 -3.52 -17.37
N VAL A 237 -0.86 -4.06 -16.29
CA VAL A 237 -0.56 -3.62 -14.92
C VAL A 237 0.90 -3.84 -14.56
N THR A 238 1.53 -4.87 -15.10
CA THR A 238 2.93 -5.22 -14.85
C THR A 238 3.90 -4.73 -15.93
N GLU A 239 3.40 -4.09 -16.99
CA GLU A 239 4.25 -3.57 -18.06
C GLU A 239 5.27 -2.55 -17.53
N GLY A 240 6.56 -2.76 -17.83
CA GLY A 240 7.66 -1.92 -17.33
C GLY A 240 8.04 -2.13 -15.85
N TRP A 241 7.34 -3.00 -15.11
CA TRP A 241 7.67 -3.27 -13.71
C TRP A 241 9.08 -3.82 -13.47
N PRO A 242 9.57 -4.81 -14.24
CA PRO A 242 10.96 -5.27 -14.09
C PRO A 242 12.00 -4.16 -14.24
N ALA A 243 11.77 -3.23 -15.16
CA ALA A 243 12.66 -2.08 -15.35
C ALA A 243 12.64 -1.13 -14.14
N GLN A 244 11.46 -0.83 -13.57
CA GLN A 244 11.34 -0.01 -12.36
C GLN A 244 12.07 -0.65 -11.15
N ARG A 245 11.97 -1.98 -10.99
CA ARG A 245 12.71 -2.70 -9.94
C ARG A 245 14.23 -2.69 -10.18
N ALA A 246 14.67 -2.89 -11.42
CA ALA A 246 16.09 -2.86 -11.78
C ALA A 246 16.70 -1.48 -11.53
N GLU A 247 15.99 -0.40 -11.90
CA GLU A 247 16.39 0.98 -11.61
C GLU A 247 16.52 1.21 -10.10
N ALA A 248 15.55 0.75 -9.32
CA ALA A 248 15.60 0.89 -7.85
C ALA A 248 16.77 0.13 -7.23
N ASP A 249 17.11 -1.06 -7.72
CA ASP A 249 18.29 -1.80 -7.24
C ASP A 249 19.60 -1.11 -7.63
N GLU A 250 19.67 -0.52 -8.81
CA GLU A 250 20.86 0.24 -9.23
C GLU A 250 21.04 1.51 -8.40
N ARG A 251 19.97 2.27 -8.15
CA ARG A 251 19.99 3.42 -7.23
C ARG A 251 20.46 3.02 -5.83
N ARG A 252 19.98 1.88 -5.32
CA ARG A 252 20.44 1.35 -4.04
C ARG A 252 21.95 1.05 -4.04
N LYS A 253 22.45 0.38 -5.07
CA LYS A 253 23.89 0.06 -5.19
C LYS A 253 24.75 1.33 -5.18
N GLN A 254 24.35 2.32 -5.95
CA GLN A 254 25.01 3.62 -6.01
C GLN A 254 24.94 4.33 -4.64
N GLY A 255 23.76 4.38 -4.02
CA GLY A 255 23.56 5.00 -2.72
C GLY A 255 24.37 4.33 -1.61
N LEU A 256 24.53 3.00 -1.65
CA LEU A 256 25.41 2.27 -0.74
C LEU A 256 26.89 2.63 -0.92
N ALA A 257 27.32 2.87 -2.15
CA ALA A 257 28.72 3.28 -2.44
C ALA A 257 28.99 4.73 -2.02
N ASP A 258 28.00 5.61 -2.14
CA ASP A 258 28.15 7.05 -1.90
C ASP A 258 27.87 7.48 -0.45
N SER A 259 27.07 6.70 0.29
CA SER A 259 26.69 7.05 1.67
C SER A 259 27.86 7.10 2.60
N ARG A 260 27.96 8.21 3.36
CA ARG A 260 28.99 8.44 4.40
C ARG A 260 28.41 8.38 5.82
N SER A 261 27.09 8.31 5.94
CA SER A 261 26.41 8.29 7.24
C SER A 261 26.69 7.01 8.01
N ARG A 262 26.88 7.15 9.32
CA ARG A 262 27.02 6.04 10.25
C ARG A 262 25.79 5.96 11.14
N PHE A 263 25.41 4.74 11.50
CA PHE A 263 24.24 4.44 12.30
C PHE A 263 24.65 3.71 13.57
N ARG A 264 24.21 4.20 14.72
CA ARG A 264 24.48 3.56 16.00
C ARG A 264 23.20 3.47 16.80
N GLY A 265 22.86 2.27 17.25
CA GLY A 265 21.77 2.02 18.18
C GLY A 265 22.23 1.40 19.47
N THR A 266 21.56 1.72 20.56
CA THR A 266 21.71 1.03 21.83
C THR A 266 20.33 0.83 22.45
N ASP A 267 20.15 -0.25 23.21
CA ASP A 267 18.96 -0.51 23.98
C ASP A 267 19.35 -1.19 25.31
N MET A 268 18.56 -1.00 26.35
CA MET A 268 18.78 -1.65 27.64
C MET A 268 18.50 -3.15 27.59
N ASP A 269 17.64 -3.61 26.69
CA ASP A 269 17.37 -5.03 26.45
C ASP A 269 18.24 -5.57 25.32
N GLY A 270 19.36 -6.20 25.70
CA GLY A 270 20.30 -6.77 24.73
C GLY A 270 19.71 -7.89 23.85
N ARG A 271 18.51 -8.39 24.14
CA ARG A 271 17.82 -9.41 23.31
C ARG A 271 17.19 -8.81 22.06
N VAL A 272 16.93 -7.50 22.05
CA VAL A 272 16.30 -6.82 20.91
C VAL A 272 17.32 -6.16 19.98
N VAL A 273 18.57 -6.03 20.44
CA VAL A 273 19.69 -5.51 19.64
C VAL A 273 20.40 -6.70 19.02
N ALA A 274 20.03 -7.09 17.81
CA ALA A 274 20.65 -8.19 17.08
C ALA A 274 21.56 -7.69 15.96
#